data_8f6a7f8eddf86b78371c67f0d95fb795
#
_entry.id   8f6a7f8eddf86b78371c67f0d95fb795
#
_cell.length_a   1.000
_cell.length_b   1.000
_cell.length_c   1.000
_cell.angle_alpha   90.00
_cell.angle_beta   90.00
_cell.angle_gamma   90.00
#
_symmetry.space_group_name_H-M   'P 1'
#
loop_
_entity.id
_entity.type
_entity.pdbx_description
1 polymer ?
#
loop_
_entity_poly.entity_id
_entity_poly.type
_entity_poly.pdbx_seq_one_letter_code
_entity_poly.pdbx_strand_id
1 'polypeptide(L)'
;LEIRLGELNEAWHAASLERIFIENKLYQLIEGCKSREEAYAAVDKGLEPFKKRLRREVTLSDVQRLTELKFIRISRYDSDKADNEIRQIEEDIKATQYDLDHLTEYAVAYYERIRDKYGKGKERRTELREFDNIEATKVAVTNAKLYVDRAEGFFGIGKSMKDAEFVCDCSDIDDVIVFTKDGRYVITKVSDKAFFEKGIYYIGVFKRNDERTIYNVLYRDGKNGPIMMKRCAIKAITRDKEYDITKGTPKSEILYMSVNPNGEAEVLKVYFKPRPRLKKVIVDLDFSTLAIKGRQSQGNLFSRYGIHKIVLKERGTSTLGGQNVWFDEDVRRLNADGRGKLLGEFKGDDRIIVWTSKNQYYITGYDLGQHFPDETVRVSRYEPDRVYSVCYYDRSQQFYYMKRFTAEMLSLIHISEPTRLRR
;
A
#
# COMPACT_ATOMS: atom_id res chain seq x y z
N LEU A 1 17.91 -6.58 -34.84
CA LEU A 1 19.25 -6.50 -35.46
C LEU A 1 19.33 -7.37 -36.71
N GLU A 2 18.98 -8.66 -36.67
CA GLU A 2 19.04 -9.57 -37.84
C GLU A 2 18.26 -9.03 -39.05
N ILE A 3 17.01 -8.56 -38.84
CA ILE A 3 16.20 -7.95 -39.89
C ILE A 3 16.90 -6.72 -40.47
N ARG A 4 17.44 -5.85 -39.62
CA ARG A 4 18.19 -4.66 -40.03
C ARG A 4 19.43 -5.02 -40.85
N LEU A 5 20.17 -6.04 -40.42
CA LEU A 5 21.32 -6.54 -41.15
C LEU A 5 20.91 -7.05 -42.55
N GLY A 6 19.79 -7.75 -42.64
CA GLY A 6 19.20 -8.18 -43.91
C GLY A 6 18.87 -7.00 -44.82
N GLU A 7 18.16 -5.99 -44.29
CA GLU A 7 17.82 -4.76 -45.03
C GLU A 7 19.06 -4.00 -45.52
N LEU A 8 20.09 -3.86 -44.68
CA LEU A 8 21.35 -3.20 -45.04
C LEU A 8 22.10 -3.97 -46.12
N ASN A 9 22.12 -5.30 -46.06
CA ASN A 9 22.75 -6.13 -47.13
C ASN A 9 22.00 -5.98 -48.46
N GLU A 10 20.66 -5.94 -48.45
CA GLU A 10 19.87 -5.69 -49.65
C GLU A 10 20.10 -4.26 -50.20
N ALA A 11 20.19 -3.24 -49.33
CA ALA A 11 20.50 -1.87 -49.73
C ALA A 11 21.90 -1.78 -50.36
N TRP A 12 22.90 -2.43 -49.73
CA TRP A 12 24.24 -2.50 -50.27
C TRP A 12 24.27 -3.15 -51.68
N HIS A 13 23.58 -4.29 -51.79
CA HIS A 13 23.49 -5.02 -53.06
C HIS A 13 22.83 -4.16 -54.14
N ALA A 14 21.76 -3.47 -53.81
CA ALA A 14 21.04 -2.57 -54.70
C ALA A 14 21.90 -1.37 -55.20
N ALA A 15 22.59 -0.70 -54.27
CA ALA A 15 23.47 0.43 -54.54
C ALA A 15 24.68 -0.01 -55.39
N SER A 16 25.29 -1.15 -55.09
CA SER A 16 26.40 -1.72 -55.81
C SER A 16 26.02 -2.10 -57.24
N LEU A 17 24.85 -2.70 -57.45
CA LEU A 17 24.34 -3.02 -58.80
C LEU A 17 24.06 -1.75 -59.61
N GLU A 18 23.42 -0.75 -59.01
CA GLU A 18 23.15 0.53 -59.70
C GLU A 18 24.46 1.20 -60.12
N ARG A 19 25.47 1.24 -59.25
CA ARG A 19 26.82 1.74 -59.55
C ARG A 19 27.43 1.01 -60.73
N ILE A 20 27.49 -0.35 -60.68
CA ILE A 20 28.05 -1.18 -61.75
C ILE A 20 27.32 -0.91 -63.07
N PHE A 21 26.01 -0.86 -63.06
CA PHE A 21 25.16 -0.64 -64.20
C PHE A 21 25.44 0.71 -64.90
N ILE A 22 25.60 1.80 -64.15
CA ILE A 22 25.83 3.15 -64.68
C ILE A 22 27.29 3.36 -65.07
N GLU A 23 28.26 3.02 -64.19
CA GLU A 23 29.70 3.25 -64.48
C GLU A 23 30.20 2.47 -65.66
N ASN A 24 29.73 1.23 -65.81
CA ASN A 24 30.12 0.39 -66.95
C ASN A 24 29.22 0.57 -68.20
N LYS A 25 28.33 1.56 -68.09
CA LYS A 25 27.44 1.92 -69.23
C LYS A 25 26.59 0.75 -69.73
N LEU A 26 26.21 -0.20 -68.83
CA LEU A 26 25.42 -1.36 -69.26
C LEU A 26 24.04 -1.00 -69.74
N TYR A 27 23.53 0.19 -69.45
CA TYR A 27 22.29 0.72 -70.01
C TYR A 27 22.33 0.88 -71.53
N GLN A 28 23.52 1.03 -72.20
CA GLN A 28 23.66 1.08 -73.62
C GLN A 28 23.36 -0.27 -74.29
N LEU A 29 23.48 -1.39 -73.58
CA LEU A 29 23.12 -2.70 -74.11
C LEU A 29 21.62 -2.85 -74.43
N ILE A 30 20.79 -2.00 -73.84
CA ILE A 30 19.35 -2.01 -73.99
C ILE A 30 18.91 -1.34 -75.28
N GLU A 31 19.71 -0.39 -75.84
CA GLU A 31 19.36 0.39 -77.04
C GLU A 31 19.12 -0.44 -78.34
N GLY A 32 19.68 -1.64 -78.38
CA GLY A 32 19.50 -2.55 -79.50
C GLY A 32 18.42 -3.61 -79.38
N CYS A 33 17.79 -3.70 -78.23
CA CYS A 33 16.83 -4.76 -77.89
C CYS A 33 15.41 -4.45 -78.40
N LYS A 34 14.74 -5.46 -78.97
CA LYS A 34 13.38 -5.31 -79.51
C LYS A 34 12.28 -5.72 -78.53
N SER A 35 12.64 -6.46 -77.45
CA SER A 35 11.71 -6.88 -76.40
C SER A 35 12.29 -6.65 -75.02
N ARG A 36 11.42 -6.67 -73.99
CA ARG A 36 11.84 -6.55 -72.58
C ARG A 36 12.69 -7.73 -72.15
N GLU A 37 12.36 -8.95 -72.59
CA GLU A 37 13.06 -10.17 -72.31
C GLU A 37 14.50 -10.12 -72.87
N GLU A 38 14.67 -9.61 -74.09
CA GLU A 38 15.99 -9.39 -74.68
C GLU A 38 16.80 -8.37 -73.90
N ALA A 39 16.19 -7.29 -73.44
CA ALA A 39 16.84 -6.27 -72.61
C ALA A 39 17.31 -6.87 -71.22
N TYR A 40 16.49 -7.67 -70.62
CA TYR A 40 16.86 -8.32 -69.38
C TYR A 40 18.00 -9.33 -69.49
N ALA A 41 17.97 -10.12 -70.58
CA ALA A 41 19.06 -11.06 -70.92
C ALA A 41 20.38 -10.34 -71.22
N ALA A 42 20.32 -9.21 -72.00
CA ALA A 42 21.47 -8.39 -72.33
C ALA A 42 22.12 -7.79 -71.03
N VAL A 43 21.31 -7.22 -70.14
CA VAL A 43 21.78 -6.65 -68.86
C VAL A 43 22.34 -7.73 -67.94
N ASP A 44 21.68 -8.88 -67.80
CA ASP A 44 22.19 -10.00 -66.97
C ASP A 44 23.52 -10.51 -67.48
N LYS A 45 23.66 -10.68 -68.81
CA LYS A 45 24.93 -11.06 -69.44
C LYS A 45 26.01 -9.98 -69.23
N GLY A 46 25.65 -8.70 -69.28
CA GLY A 46 26.56 -7.58 -69.06
C GLY A 46 27.04 -7.52 -67.57
N LEU A 47 26.23 -8.00 -66.64
CA LEU A 47 26.57 -8.09 -65.23
C LEU A 47 27.47 -9.29 -64.88
N GLU A 48 27.62 -10.30 -65.77
CA GLU A 48 28.35 -11.56 -65.49
C GLU A 48 29.77 -11.34 -64.93
N PRO A 49 30.60 -10.41 -65.43
CA PRO A 49 31.97 -10.19 -64.94
C PRO A 49 31.98 -9.64 -63.50
N PHE A 50 30.86 -9.03 -63.05
CA PHE A 50 30.75 -8.33 -61.77
C PHE A 50 30.04 -9.14 -60.71
N LYS A 51 29.32 -10.22 -61.07
CA LYS A 51 28.57 -11.08 -60.12
C LYS A 51 29.42 -11.56 -58.93
N LYS A 52 30.71 -11.87 -59.15
CA LYS A 52 31.64 -12.31 -58.10
C LYS A 52 31.95 -11.26 -57.00
N ARG A 53 31.67 -9.98 -57.30
CA ARG A 53 31.90 -8.86 -56.33
C ARG A 53 30.67 -8.57 -55.46
N LEU A 54 29.54 -9.20 -55.76
CA LEU A 54 28.29 -9.03 -55.06
C LEU A 54 28.13 -10.01 -53.92
N ARG A 55 27.38 -9.65 -52.93
CA ARG A 55 27.17 -10.48 -51.72
C ARG A 55 26.13 -11.60 -51.89
N ARG A 56 25.23 -11.44 -52.89
CA ARG A 56 24.27 -12.48 -53.27
C ARG A 56 24.15 -12.55 -54.80
N GLU A 57 23.50 -13.59 -55.29
CA GLU A 57 23.19 -13.74 -56.70
C GLU A 57 22.23 -12.66 -57.19
N VAL A 58 22.43 -12.25 -58.44
CA VAL A 58 21.54 -11.28 -59.13
C VAL A 58 20.26 -12.00 -59.52
N THR A 59 19.14 -11.46 -59.12
CA THR A 59 17.81 -11.98 -59.45
C THR A 59 17.22 -11.24 -60.63
N LEU A 60 16.19 -11.84 -61.24
CA LEU A 60 15.43 -11.18 -62.31
C LEU A 60 14.82 -9.85 -61.85
N SER A 61 14.38 -9.76 -60.58
CA SER A 61 13.85 -8.52 -60.04
C SER A 61 14.89 -7.41 -59.93
N ASP A 62 16.15 -7.75 -59.67
CA ASP A 62 17.25 -6.79 -59.66
C ASP A 62 17.50 -6.22 -61.06
N VAL A 63 17.49 -7.09 -62.07
CA VAL A 63 17.64 -6.70 -63.49
C VAL A 63 16.48 -5.81 -63.91
N GLN A 64 15.25 -6.17 -63.60
CA GLN A 64 14.05 -5.35 -63.87
C GLN A 64 14.20 -3.97 -63.25
N ARG A 65 14.59 -3.87 -61.99
CA ARG A 65 14.79 -2.59 -61.31
C ARG A 65 15.88 -1.73 -61.98
N LEU A 66 16.95 -2.32 -62.45
CA LEU A 66 18.01 -1.60 -63.18
C LEU A 66 17.50 -1.06 -64.52
N THR A 67 16.69 -1.82 -65.25
CA THR A 67 16.12 -1.38 -66.55
C THR A 67 15.04 -0.33 -66.40
N GLU A 68 14.42 -0.20 -65.21
CA GLU A 68 13.41 0.82 -64.90
C GLU A 68 14.03 2.13 -64.38
N LEU A 69 15.34 2.24 -64.26
CA LEU A 69 16.01 3.46 -63.83
C LEU A 69 15.70 4.63 -64.78
N LYS A 70 15.24 5.75 -64.18
CA LYS A 70 14.96 6.94 -64.92
C LYS A 70 16.24 7.50 -65.54
N PHE A 71 16.22 7.89 -66.86
CA PHE A 71 17.35 8.46 -67.53
C PHE A 71 17.98 9.66 -66.83
N ILE A 72 17.17 10.50 -66.12
CA ILE A 72 17.66 11.64 -65.39
C ILE A 72 18.55 11.18 -64.14
N ARG A 73 18.35 9.97 -63.60
CA ARG A 73 19.18 9.40 -62.56
C ARG A 73 20.53 8.93 -63.13
N ILE A 74 20.52 8.41 -64.33
CA ILE A 74 21.74 7.96 -64.99
C ILE A 74 22.58 9.21 -65.45
N SER A 75 21.94 10.26 -65.98
CA SER A 75 22.64 11.47 -66.47
C SER A 75 23.17 12.37 -65.33
N ARG A 76 22.60 12.31 -64.19
CA ARG A 76 23.02 13.06 -62.97
C ARG A 76 23.74 12.18 -61.93
N TYR A 77 24.21 11.03 -62.35
CA TYR A 77 24.94 10.13 -61.48
C TYR A 77 26.25 10.76 -61.02
N ASP A 78 26.46 10.75 -59.71
CA ASP A 78 27.65 11.27 -59.03
C ASP A 78 28.35 10.07 -58.35
N SER A 79 29.47 9.65 -58.93
CA SER A 79 30.23 8.49 -58.47
C SER A 79 30.71 8.67 -57.03
N ASP A 80 31.17 9.87 -56.67
CA ASP A 80 31.68 10.14 -55.32
C ASP A 80 30.61 10.02 -54.28
N LYS A 81 29.37 10.46 -54.57
CA LYS A 81 28.23 10.29 -53.68
C LYS A 81 27.82 8.83 -53.53
N ALA A 82 27.78 8.09 -54.65
CA ALA A 82 27.46 6.66 -54.62
C ALA A 82 28.49 5.86 -53.82
N ASP A 83 29.77 6.19 -53.97
CA ASP A 83 30.84 5.56 -53.18
C ASP A 83 30.74 5.86 -51.69
N ASN A 84 30.40 7.10 -51.34
CA ASN A 84 30.19 7.47 -49.96
C ASN A 84 28.96 6.79 -49.35
N GLU A 85 27.86 6.65 -50.12
CA GLU A 85 26.67 5.94 -49.71
C GLU A 85 26.95 4.45 -49.44
N ILE A 86 27.62 3.79 -50.40
CA ILE A 86 28.03 2.37 -50.24
C ILE A 86 28.94 2.19 -49.02
N ARG A 87 29.91 3.09 -48.80
CA ARG A 87 30.81 3.04 -47.64
C ARG A 87 30.03 3.20 -46.32
N GLN A 88 29.07 4.13 -46.27
CA GLN A 88 28.23 4.31 -45.08
C GLN A 88 27.41 3.06 -44.78
N ILE A 89 26.83 2.42 -45.82
CA ILE A 89 26.10 1.16 -45.65
C ILE A 89 27.05 0.04 -45.14
N GLU A 90 28.28 -0.01 -45.65
CA GLU A 90 29.27 -0.98 -45.15
C GLU A 90 29.66 -0.77 -43.71
N GLU A 91 29.80 0.49 -43.26
CA GLU A 91 30.04 0.84 -41.88
C GLU A 91 28.85 0.44 -41.00
N ASP A 92 27.62 0.72 -41.44
CA ASP A 92 26.40 0.33 -40.71
C ASP A 92 26.24 -1.21 -40.62
N ILE A 93 26.60 -1.94 -41.66
CA ILE A 93 26.63 -3.41 -41.66
C ILE A 93 27.62 -3.92 -40.63
N LYS A 94 28.84 -3.37 -40.59
CA LYS A 94 29.87 -3.76 -39.62
C LYS A 94 29.41 -3.45 -38.19
N ALA A 95 28.84 -2.27 -37.97
CA ALA A 95 28.31 -1.89 -36.64
C ALA A 95 27.16 -2.81 -36.20
N THR A 96 26.22 -3.12 -37.12
CA THR A 96 25.10 -4.01 -36.81
C THR A 96 25.57 -5.45 -36.53
N GLN A 97 26.59 -5.92 -37.29
CA GLN A 97 27.19 -7.23 -37.03
C GLN A 97 27.90 -7.27 -35.67
N TYR A 98 28.67 -6.21 -35.35
CA TYR A 98 29.28 -6.09 -34.02
C TYR A 98 28.25 -6.14 -32.89
N ASP A 99 27.14 -5.40 -33.04
CA ASP A 99 26.05 -5.39 -32.06
C ASP A 99 25.38 -6.78 -31.92
N LEU A 100 25.30 -7.57 -33.01
CA LEU A 100 24.82 -8.96 -32.97
C LEU A 100 25.77 -9.89 -32.23
N ASP A 101 27.08 -9.73 -32.47
CA ASP A 101 28.11 -10.54 -31.84
C ASP A 101 28.24 -10.18 -30.34
N HIS A 102 27.85 -8.94 -29.94
CA HIS A 102 27.89 -8.40 -28.57
C HIS A 102 26.50 -8.04 -28.06
N LEU A 103 25.53 -8.94 -28.23
CA LEU A 103 24.12 -8.71 -27.97
C LEU A 103 23.83 -8.22 -26.53
N THR A 104 24.57 -8.72 -25.54
CA THR A 104 24.41 -8.32 -24.14
C THR A 104 24.80 -6.86 -23.93
N GLU A 105 25.91 -6.42 -24.50
CA GLU A 105 26.38 -5.03 -24.42
C GLU A 105 25.41 -4.08 -25.12
N TYR A 106 24.94 -4.48 -26.31
CA TYR A 106 23.90 -3.73 -27.02
C TYR A 106 22.62 -3.58 -26.22
N ALA A 107 22.15 -4.67 -25.58
CA ALA A 107 20.93 -4.64 -24.76
C ALA A 107 21.12 -3.72 -23.55
N VAL A 108 22.24 -3.77 -22.86
CA VAL A 108 22.55 -2.89 -21.72
C VAL A 108 22.53 -1.43 -22.16
N ALA A 109 23.26 -1.09 -23.22
CA ALA A 109 23.30 0.28 -23.76
C ALA A 109 21.93 0.78 -24.23
N TYR A 110 21.10 -0.11 -24.79
CA TYR A 110 19.74 0.21 -25.20
C TYR A 110 18.86 0.60 -23.98
N TYR A 111 18.89 -0.20 -22.93
CA TYR A 111 18.10 0.08 -21.72
C TYR A 111 18.64 1.28 -20.94
N GLU A 112 19.93 1.53 -20.94
CA GLU A 112 20.51 2.74 -20.36
C GLU A 112 20.00 4.00 -21.05
N ARG A 113 19.94 4.02 -22.37
CA ARG A 113 19.33 5.11 -23.15
C ARG A 113 17.86 5.33 -22.82
N ILE A 114 17.09 4.24 -22.63
CA ILE A 114 15.69 4.33 -22.21
C ILE A 114 15.60 4.92 -20.78
N ARG A 115 16.43 4.45 -19.87
CA ARG A 115 16.49 4.99 -18.51
C ARG A 115 16.79 6.48 -18.51
N ASP A 116 17.78 6.92 -19.26
CA ASP A 116 18.21 8.32 -19.27
C ASP A 116 17.15 9.23 -19.92
N LYS A 117 16.45 8.72 -20.95
CA LYS A 117 15.42 9.47 -21.65
C LYS A 117 14.08 9.52 -20.92
N TYR A 118 13.68 8.45 -20.26
CA TYR A 118 12.33 8.27 -19.73
C TYR A 118 12.28 7.98 -18.21
N GLY A 119 13.42 7.71 -17.55
CA GLY A 119 13.49 7.29 -16.17
C GLY A 119 13.34 8.40 -15.13
N LYS A 120 13.50 9.66 -15.53
CA LYS A 120 13.40 10.79 -14.61
C LYS A 120 11.99 10.88 -14.00
N GLY A 121 11.92 10.84 -12.67
CA GLY A 121 10.66 10.81 -11.91
C GLY A 121 9.96 9.45 -11.87
N LYS A 122 10.64 8.38 -12.35
CA LYS A 122 10.16 6.98 -12.32
C LYS A 122 11.14 6.07 -11.59
N GLU A 123 11.85 6.62 -10.63
CA GLU A 123 12.79 5.89 -9.81
C GLU A 123 12.08 4.76 -9.05
N ARG A 124 12.77 3.64 -8.89
CA ARG A 124 12.22 2.50 -8.16
C ARG A 124 12.02 2.88 -6.69
N ARG A 125 10.79 2.79 -6.20
CA ARG A 125 10.41 3.04 -4.80
C ARG A 125 10.39 1.78 -3.95
N THR A 126 10.60 0.62 -4.57
CA THR A 126 10.63 -0.68 -3.85
C THR A 126 11.93 -0.80 -3.07
N GLU A 127 11.82 -0.93 -1.75
CA GLU A 127 12.94 -1.30 -0.89
C GLU A 127 13.00 -2.83 -0.77
N LEU A 128 14.19 -3.38 -0.98
CA LEU A 128 14.44 -4.80 -0.66
C LEU A 128 14.75 -4.87 0.83
N ARG A 129 13.84 -5.49 1.60
CA ARG A 129 14.04 -5.75 3.04
C ARG A 129 14.12 -7.25 3.25
N GLU A 130 15.01 -7.68 4.13
CA GLU A 130 15.06 -9.06 4.57
C GLU A 130 13.85 -9.38 5.44
N PHE A 131 13.24 -10.54 5.23
CA PHE A 131 12.04 -10.97 5.97
C PHE A 131 12.29 -11.17 7.46
N ASP A 132 13.53 -11.36 7.88
CA ASP A 132 13.91 -11.61 9.28
C ASP A 132 13.56 -10.45 10.23
N ASN A 133 13.36 -9.24 9.71
CA ASN A 133 13.00 -8.04 10.48
C ASN A 133 11.53 -7.64 10.41
N ILE A 134 10.69 -8.37 9.65
CA ILE A 134 9.26 -8.07 9.53
C ILE A 134 8.50 -9.06 10.41
N GLU A 135 8.01 -8.58 11.55
CA GLU A 135 7.07 -9.37 12.35
C GLU A 135 5.81 -9.63 11.50
N ALA A 136 5.51 -10.90 11.23
CA ALA A 136 4.39 -11.31 10.39
C ALA A 136 3.06 -10.66 10.80
N THR A 137 2.87 -10.45 12.11
CA THR A 137 1.69 -9.78 12.68
C THR A 137 1.54 -8.31 12.24
N LYS A 138 2.63 -7.63 11.88
CA LYS A 138 2.58 -6.23 11.44
C LYS A 138 2.14 -6.06 9.99
N VAL A 139 2.27 -7.10 9.17
CA VAL A 139 1.89 -7.13 7.74
C VAL A 139 0.67 -8.02 7.46
N ALA A 140 0.15 -8.69 8.50
CA ALA A 140 -1.00 -9.57 8.35
C ALA A 140 -2.24 -8.80 7.93
N VAL A 141 -2.87 -9.28 6.87
CA VAL A 141 -4.18 -8.79 6.42
C VAL A 141 -5.25 -9.31 7.38
N THR A 142 -6.24 -8.48 7.67
CA THR A 142 -7.40 -8.89 8.47
C THR A 142 -8.25 -9.88 7.66
N ASN A 143 -8.20 -11.15 8.05
CA ASN A 143 -8.87 -12.25 7.36
C ASN A 143 -9.92 -12.97 8.22
N ALA A 144 -10.06 -12.56 9.48
CA ALA A 144 -10.92 -13.24 10.46
C ALA A 144 -11.69 -12.24 11.33
N LYS A 145 -12.75 -12.73 11.97
CA LYS A 145 -13.57 -11.99 12.93
C LYS A 145 -13.56 -12.68 14.28
N LEU A 146 -13.20 -11.93 15.32
CA LEU A 146 -13.17 -12.44 16.68
C LEU A 146 -14.55 -12.32 17.32
N TYR A 147 -15.00 -13.41 17.92
CA TYR A 147 -16.26 -13.51 18.66
C TYR A 147 -16.01 -14.00 20.09
N VAL A 148 -16.92 -13.66 21.00
CA VAL A 148 -16.86 -14.07 22.40
C VAL A 148 -18.23 -14.47 22.95
N ASP A 149 -18.26 -15.57 23.67
CA ASP A 149 -19.35 -15.92 24.60
C ASP A 149 -18.88 -15.65 26.02
N ARG A 150 -19.26 -14.49 26.55
CA ARG A 150 -18.79 -14.05 27.87
C ARG A 150 -19.30 -14.93 29.01
N ALA A 151 -20.49 -15.47 28.87
CA ALA A 151 -21.12 -16.27 29.92
C ALA A 151 -20.46 -17.65 30.05
N GLU A 152 -20.28 -18.32 28.93
CA GLU A 152 -19.69 -19.65 28.89
C GLU A 152 -18.16 -19.64 28.81
N GLY A 153 -17.52 -18.49 28.56
CA GLY A 153 -16.07 -18.33 28.58
C GLY A 153 -15.35 -18.79 27.32
N PHE A 154 -16.07 -18.88 26.20
CA PHE A 154 -15.50 -19.23 24.90
C PHE A 154 -15.23 -17.99 24.05
N PHE A 155 -14.19 -18.07 23.24
CA PHE A 155 -13.88 -17.05 22.24
C PHE A 155 -13.16 -17.70 21.05
N GLY A 156 -13.20 -17.04 19.87
CA GLY A 156 -12.53 -17.56 18.69
C GLY A 156 -13.07 -16.98 17.39
N ILE A 157 -12.51 -17.46 16.26
CA ILE A 157 -12.84 -17.03 14.90
C ILE A 157 -13.64 -18.08 14.12
N GLY A 158 -13.89 -19.26 14.71
CA GLY A 158 -14.55 -20.38 14.05
C GLY A 158 -16.02 -20.12 13.72
N LYS A 159 -16.53 -20.88 12.75
CA LYS A 159 -17.94 -20.78 12.32
C LYS A 159 -18.93 -21.04 13.46
N SER A 160 -18.56 -21.86 14.43
CA SER A 160 -19.36 -22.16 15.65
C SER A 160 -19.50 -20.99 16.61
N MET A 161 -18.73 -19.92 16.41
CA MET A 161 -18.77 -18.71 17.25
C MET A 161 -19.58 -17.57 16.62
N LYS A 162 -20.13 -17.73 15.42
CA LYS A 162 -20.82 -16.62 14.71
C LYS A 162 -22.09 -16.12 15.39
N ASP A 163 -22.70 -16.93 16.24
CA ASP A 163 -23.88 -16.54 17.00
C ASP A 163 -23.53 -15.84 18.34
N ALA A 164 -22.23 -15.77 18.66
CA ALA A 164 -21.72 -15.07 19.83
C ALA A 164 -21.50 -13.57 19.56
N GLU A 165 -21.16 -12.81 20.58
CA GLU A 165 -20.89 -11.36 20.49
C GLU A 165 -19.66 -11.12 19.59
N PHE A 166 -19.81 -10.29 18.54
CA PHE A 166 -18.70 -9.82 17.73
C PHE A 166 -17.83 -8.83 18.51
N VAL A 167 -16.53 -9.03 18.50
CA VAL A 167 -15.55 -8.17 19.20
C VAL A 167 -14.85 -7.22 18.24
N CYS A 168 -14.11 -7.75 17.29
CA CYS A 168 -13.35 -6.98 16.31
C CYS A 168 -12.90 -7.85 15.12
N ASP A 169 -12.47 -7.19 14.05
CA ASP A 169 -11.75 -7.85 12.97
C ASP A 169 -10.28 -8.10 13.41
N CYS A 170 -9.73 -9.24 13.03
CA CYS A 170 -8.37 -9.67 13.39
C CYS A 170 -7.74 -10.52 12.28
N SER A 171 -6.49 -10.92 12.49
CA SER A 171 -5.82 -11.93 11.67
C SER A 171 -5.78 -13.27 12.42
N ASP A 172 -5.74 -14.36 11.70
CA ASP A 172 -5.56 -15.73 12.22
C ASP A 172 -4.19 -15.94 12.91
N ILE A 173 -3.26 -15.03 12.69
CA ILE A 173 -1.94 -15.03 13.34
C ILE A 173 -1.83 -14.09 14.53
N ASP A 174 -2.86 -13.30 14.82
CA ASP A 174 -2.86 -12.35 15.95
C ASP A 174 -2.86 -13.05 17.30
N ASP A 175 -2.41 -12.33 18.32
CA ASP A 175 -2.60 -12.69 19.71
C ASP A 175 -3.82 -11.95 20.28
N VAL A 176 -4.56 -12.59 21.16
CA VAL A 176 -5.68 -11.98 21.89
C VAL A 176 -5.38 -11.95 23.39
N ILE A 177 -5.79 -10.88 24.04
CA ILE A 177 -5.76 -10.74 25.49
C ILE A 177 -7.18 -10.89 26.05
N VAL A 178 -7.34 -11.74 27.05
CA VAL A 178 -8.63 -12.04 27.68
C VAL A 178 -8.54 -11.77 29.18
N PHE A 179 -9.45 -10.97 29.69
CA PHE A 179 -9.55 -10.63 31.12
C PHE A 179 -10.81 -11.22 31.75
N THR A 180 -10.69 -11.69 32.94
CA THR A 180 -11.80 -12.09 33.83
C THR A 180 -12.10 -11.00 34.85
N LYS A 181 -13.26 -11.07 35.48
CA LYS A 181 -13.71 -10.08 36.44
C LYS A 181 -12.87 -10.03 37.72
N ASP A 182 -12.23 -11.09 38.09
CA ASP A 182 -11.32 -11.18 39.25
C ASP A 182 -9.93 -10.59 39.00
N GLY A 183 -9.65 -10.17 37.72
CA GLY A 183 -8.41 -9.50 37.34
C GLY A 183 -7.36 -10.42 36.74
N ARG A 184 -7.64 -11.69 36.58
CA ARG A 184 -6.78 -12.60 35.85
C ARG A 184 -6.88 -12.34 34.36
N TYR A 185 -5.78 -12.58 33.67
CA TYR A 185 -5.77 -12.47 32.20
C TYR A 185 -4.74 -13.40 31.60
N VAL A 186 -5.00 -13.77 30.36
CA VAL A 186 -4.14 -14.59 29.53
C VAL A 186 -3.96 -13.94 28.15
N ILE A 187 -2.82 -14.17 27.54
CA ILE A 187 -2.60 -13.86 26.12
C ILE A 187 -2.36 -15.17 25.41
N THR A 188 -3.18 -15.41 24.39
CA THR A 188 -3.11 -16.61 23.57
C THR A 188 -3.24 -16.29 22.11
N LYS A 189 -2.80 -17.20 21.24
CA LYS A 189 -2.99 -17.06 19.80
C LYS A 189 -4.47 -17.19 19.44
N VAL A 190 -4.91 -16.44 18.42
CA VAL A 190 -6.23 -16.63 17.84
C VAL A 190 -6.41 -18.08 17.37
N SER A 191 -7.57 -18.66 17.68
CA SER A 191 -7.94 -20.04 17.29
C SER A 191 -9.41 -20.10 16.89
N ASP A 192 -9.85 -21.21 16.31
CA ASP A 192 -11.25 -21.41 15.92
C ASP A 192 -12.20 -21.31 17.11
N LYS A 193 -11.83 -21.91 18.23
CA LYS A 193 -12.56 -21.85 19.50
C LYS A 193 -11.62 -22.16 20.66
N ALA A 194 -11.52 -21.26 21.60
CA ALA A 194 -10.76 -21.42 22.84
C ALA A 194 -11.66 -21.19 24.06
N PHE A 195 -11.30 -21.80 25.16
CA PHE A 195 -11.92 -21.59 26.46
C PHE A 195 -10.87 -21.02 27.42
N PHE A 196 -11.22 -19.99 28.16
CA PHE A 196 -10.38 -19.52 29.25
C PHE A 196 -11.08 -19.73 30.59
N GLU A 197 -12.17 -18.96 30.85
CA GLU A 197 -12.97 -19.06 32.06
C GLU A 197 -14.33 -18.39 31.88
N LYS A 198 -15.35 -18.84 32.58
CA LYS A 198 -16.68 -18.19 32.55
C LYS A 198 -16.62 -16.76 33.08
N GLY A 199 -17.40 -15.88 32.47
CA GLY A 199 -17.46 -14.49 32.89
C GLY A 199 -16.32 -13.63 32.37
N ILE A 200 -15.99 -13.76 31.06
CA ILE A 200 -15.00 -12.90 30.41
C ILE A 200 -15.44 -11.43 30.52
N TYR A 201 -14.58 -10.61 31.14
CA TYR A 201 -14.81 -9.20 31.34
C TYR A 201 -14.45 -8.39 30.08
N TYR A 202 -13.27 -8.65 29.52
CA TYR A 202 -12.76 -7.98 28.30
C TYR A 202 -11.97 -8.96 27.44
N ILE A 203 -12.07 -8.77 26.14
CA ILE A 203 -11.26 -9.47 25.14
C ILE A 203 -10.93 -8.50 24.01
N GLY A 204 -9.73 -8.59 23.44
CA GLY A 204 -9.29 -7.81 22.28
C GLY A 204 -7.99 -8.30 21.70
N VAL A 205 -7.61 -7.78 20.53
CA VAL A 205 -6.32 -8.09 19.91
C VAL A 205 -5.18 -7.51 20.73
N PHE A 206 -4.17 -8.31 20.99
CA PHE A 206 -2.98 -7.92 21.74
C PHE A 206 -1.79 -7.67 20.78
N LYS A 207 -1.18 -6.51 20.91
CA LYS A 207 0.05 -6.16 20.19
C LYS A 207 1.25 -6.26 21.14
N ARG A 208 2.19 -7.15 20.80
CA ARG A 208 3.41 -7.32 21.60
C ARG A 208 4.27 -6.05 21.53
N ASN A 209 4.87 -5.67 22.66
CA ASN A 209 5.71 -4.48 22.82
C ASN A 209 4.99 -3.14 22.55
N ASP A 210 3.67 -3.11 22.56
CA ASP A 210 2.92 -1.89 22.47
C ASP A 210 3.00 -1.11 23.78
N GLU A 211 3.58 0.07 23.74
CA GLU A 211 3.72 0.98 24.88
C GLU A 211 2.58 2.01 24.96
N ARG A 212 1.76 2.10 23.92
CA ARG A 212 0.71 3.12 23.81
C ARG A 212 -0.64 2.65 24.30
N THR A 213 -0.93 1.36 24.21
CA THR A 213 -2.16 0.80 24.79
C THR A 213 -2.10 0.79 26.29
N ILE A 214 -2.87 1.67 26.91
CA ILE A 214 -2.92 1.86 28.36
C ILE A 214 -4.23 1.32 28.91
N TYR A 215 -4.10 0.52 29.96
CA TYR A 215 -5.22 -0.01 30.72
C TYR A 215 -5.48 0.88 31.92
N ASN A 216 -6.65 1.54 31.96
CA ASN A 216 -7.14 2.27 33.11
C ASN A 216 -7.98 1.32 33.95
N VAL A 217 -7.57 1.05 35.18
CA VAL A 217 -8.19 0.02 36.03
C VAL A 217 -8.58 0.57 37.38
N LEU A 218 -9.81 0.30 37.77
CA LEU A 218 -10.31 0.50 39.11
C LEU A 218 -10.73 -0.86 39.68
N TYR A 219 -10.11 -1.31 40.75
CA TYR A 219 -10.35 -2.65 41.33
C TYR A 219 -10.46 -2.61 42.83
N ARG A 220 -11.16 -3.59 43.42
CA ARG A 220 -11.21 -3.83 44.84
C ARG A 220 -10.15 -4.88 45.19
N ASP A 221 -9.30 -4.57 46.16
CA ASP A 221 -8.23 -5.46 46.61
C ASP A 221 -8.75 -6.39 47.73
N GLY A 222 -9.22 -7.59 47.33
CA GLY A 222 -9.86 -8.56 48.21
C GLY A 222 -11.36 -8.29 48.45
N LYS A 223 -12.03 -9.20 49.15
CA LYS A 223 -13.50 -9.20 49.35
C LYS A 223 -14.06 -7.91 49.97
N ASN A 224 -13.38 -7.35 50.96
CA ASN A 224 -13.78 -6.14 51.68
C ASN A 224 -12.65 -5.10 51.74
N GLY A 225 -11.67 -5.22 50.83
CA GLY A 225 -10.48 -4.40 50.82
C GLY A 225 -10.71 -3.02 50.19
N PRO A 226 -9.64 -2.21 50.18
CA PRO A 226 -9.69 -0.88 49.61
C PRO A 226 -9.87 -0.93 48.08
N ILE A 227 -10.39 0.16 47.57
CA ILE A 227 -10.51 0.37 46.12
C ILE A 227 -9.25 1.05 45.62
N MET A 228 -8.58 0.38 44.70
CA MET A 228 -7.32 0.82 44.09
C MET A 228 -7.56 1.27 42.66
N MET A 229 -6.79 2.27 42.21
CA MET A 229 -6.81 2.78 40.86
C MET A 229 -5.42 2.74 40.27
N LYS A 230 -5.32 2.38 38.99
CA LYS A 230 -4.04 2.40 38.28
C LYS A 230 -4.18 2.59 36.80
N ARG A 231 -3.10 3.06 36.19
CA ARG A 231 -2.85 3.06 34.76
C ARG A 231 -1.64 2.19 34.47
N CYS A 232 -1.77 1.25 33.57
CA CYS A 232 -0.63 0.39 33.26
C CYS A 232 -0.59 0.00 31.78
N ALA A 233 0.65 -0.22 31.28
CA ALA A 233 0.91 -0.83 30.00
C ALA A 233 1.27 -2.31 30.17
N ILE A 234 0.83 -3.15 29.23
CA ILE A 234 1.14 -4.58 29.19
C ILE A 234 1.99 -4.81 27.93
N LYS A 235 3.34 -4.88 28.10
CA LYS A 235 4.28 -4.86 26.99
C LYS A 235 4.70 -6.26 26.52
N ALA A 236 5.39 -6.98 27.40
CA ALA A 236 5.98 -8.28 27.12
C ALA A 236 5.38 -9.37 28.00
N ILE A 237 4.88 -10.44 27.39
CA ILE A 237 4.20 -11.52 28.08
C ILE A 237 4.50 -12.85 27.39
N THR A 238 4.55 -13.93 28.19
CA THR A 238 4.58 -15.29 27.69
C THR A 238 3.16 -15.72 27.34
N ARG A 239 2.95 -16.27 26.13
CA ARG A 239 1.65 -16.85 25.71
C ARG A 239 1.22 -17.97 26.62
N ASP A 240 -0.08 -18.13 26.77
CA ASP A 240 -0.74 -19.20 27.50
C ASP A 240 -0.36 -19.28 29.00
N LYS A 241 0.24 -18.21 29.52
CA LYS A 241 0.50 -18.04 30.95
C LYS A 241 -0.51 -17.07 31.53
N GLU A 242 -1.08 -17.47 32.65
CA GLU A 242 -2.01 -16.64 33.43
C GLU A 242 -1.26 -15.57 34.24
N TYR A 243 -1.82 -14.38 34.24
CA TYR A 243 -1.32 -13.21 34.96
C TYR A 243 -2.48 -12.52 35.69
N ASP A 244 -2.15 -11.71 36.69
CA ASP A 244 -3.10 -10.91 37.42
C ASP A 244 -2.81 -9.41 37.23
N ILE A 245 -3.87 -8.63 36.91
CA ILE A 245 -3.75 -7.18 36.83
C ILE A 245 -3.98 -6.49 38.15
N THR A 246 -4.56 -7.18 39.14
CA THR A 246 -4.73 -6.69 40.50
C THR A 246 -3.44 -6.93 41.31
N LYS A 247 -3.51 -6.97 42.60
CA LYS A 247 -2.39 -7.36 43.50
C LYS A 247 -2.28 -8.88 43.70
N GLY A 248 -3.25 -9.64 43.20
CA GLY A 248 -3.35 -11.08 43.41
C GLY A 248 -3.94 -11.47 44.76
N THR A 249 -4.51 -10.53 45.51
CA THR A 249 -5.23 -10.83 46.75
C THR A 249 -6.48 -11.65 46.44
N PRO A 250 -6.72 -12.77 47.07
CA PRO A 250 -7.91 -13.59 46.81
C PRO A 250 -9.22 -12.80 46.92
N LYS A 251 -10.14 -13.03 45.96
CA LYS A 251 -11.43 -12.32 45.85
C LYS A 251 -11.31 -10.83 45.52
N SER A 252 -10.22 -10.43 44.86
CA SER A 252 -10.15 -9.13 44.18
C SER A 252 -11.14 -9.09 43.05
N GLU A 253 -11.59 -7.90 42.66
CA GLU A 253 -12.61 -7.72 41.64
C GLU A 253 -12.37 -6.43 40.85
N ILE A 254 -12.36 -6.50 39.49
CA ILE A 254 -12.35 -5.33 38.63
C ILE A 254 -13.74 -4.66 38.71
N LEU A 255 -13.76 -3.40 39.09
CA LEU A 255 -14.97 -2.58 39.17
C LEU A 255 -15.15 -1.77 37.88
N TYR A 256 -14.05 -1.36 37.26
CA TYR A 256 -14.01 -0.68 35.97
C TYR A 256 -12.67 -0.94 35.30
N MET A 257 -12.69 -1.15 34.00
CA MET A 257 -11.49 -1.21 33.18
C MET A 257 -11.82 -0.68 31.79
N SER A 258 -10.93 0.16 31.27
CA SER A 258 -10.93 0.57 29.87
C SER A 258 -9.57 0.32 29.23
N VAL A 259 -9.59 0.10 27.94
CA VAL A 259 -8.41 -0.12 27.12
C VAL A 259 -8.29 1.04 26.14
N ASN A 260 -7.17 1.75 26.24
CA ASN A 260 -6.96 3.03 25.57
C ASN A 260 -5.74 2.95 24.65
N PRO A 261 -5.91 2.73 23.34
CA PRO A 261 -4.80 2.49 22.39
C PRO A 261 -3.80 3.64 22.27
N ASN A 262 -4.22 4.86 22.57
CA ASN A 262 -3.38 6.05 22.55
C ASN A 262 -3.14 6.67 23.93
N GLY A 263 -3.39 5.91 25.00
CA GLY A 263 -3.18 6.37 26.37
C GLY A 263 -4.13 7.48 26.81
N GLU A 264 -5.38 7.44 26.36
CA GLU A 264 -6.44 8.35 26.81
C GLU A 264 -6.67 8.22 28.31
N ALA A 265 -6.91 9.33 28.94
CA ALA A 265 -7.16 9.40 30.37
C ALA A 265 -8.60 9.86 30.66
N GLU A 266 -9.43 8.90 30.96
CA GLU A 266 -10.86 9.11 31.21
C GLU A 266 -11.12 9.77 32.54
N VAL A 267 -12.24 10.48 32.64
CA VAL A 267 -12.79 10.98 33.90
C VAL A 267 -14.07 10.20 34.21
N LEU A 268 -14.08 9.52 35.37
CA LEU A 268 -15.23 8.76 35.85
C LEU A 268 -15.94 9.51 36.98
N LYS A 269 -17.25 9.47 36.96
CA LYS A 269 -18.08 9.87 38.10
C LYS A 269 -18.42 8.63 38.92
N VAL A 270 -17.92 8.58 40.15
CA VAL A 270 -18.04 7.42 41.07
C VAL A 270 -19.02 7.75 42.18
N TYR A 271 -20.03 6.92 42.31
CA TYR A 271 -21.06 7.02 43.35
C TYR A 271 -20.74 5.97 44.45
N PHE A 272 -20.57 6.41 45.69
CA PHE A 272 -20.36 5.52 46.82
C PHE A 272 -21.67 5.02 47.42
N LYS A 273 -21.62 3.86 48.05
CA LYS A 273 -22.74 3.37 48.83
C LYS A 273 -22.95 4.28 50.06
N PRO A 274 -24.18 4.72 50.33
CA PRO A 274 -24.46 5.57 51.50
C PRO A 274 -23.98 4.95 52.78
N ARG A 275 -23.27 5.73 53.61
CA ARG A 275 -22.81 5.32 54.95
C ARG A 275 -22.91 6.49 55.93
N PRO A 276 -23.19 6.25 57.20
CA PRO A 276 -23.09 7.28 58.23
C PRO A 276 -21.72 7.97 58.19
N ARG A 277 -21.70 9.31 58.30
CA ARG A 277 -20.49 10.17 58.27
C ARG A 277 -19.76 10.28 56.87
N LEU A 278 -20.31 9.75 55.78
CA LEU A 278 -19.77 9.96 54.45
C LEU A 278 -20.21 11.32 53.95
N LYS A 279 -19.27 12.28 53.91
CA LYS A 279 -19.57 13.68 53.46
C LYS A 279 -19.73 13.82 51.94
N LYS A 280 -19.00 13.06 51.15
CA LYS A 280 -19.02 13.10 49.69
C LYS A 280 -19.45 11.75 49.15
N VAL A 281 -20.69 11.69 48.64
CA VAL A 281 -21.25 10.45 48.06
C VAL A 281 -20.86 10.31 46.58
N ILE A 282 -20.50 11.42 45.94
CA ILE A 282 -20.09 11.45 44.51
C ILE A 282 -18.68 12.05 44.44
N VAL A 283 -17.80 11.40 43.72
CA VAL A 283 -16.41 11.85 43.50
C VAL A 283 -16.06 11.60 42.06
N ASP A 284 -15.42 12.58 41.44
CA ASP A 284 -14.82 12.40 40.11
C ASP A 284 -13.45 11.75 40.28
N LEU A 285 -13.19 10.73 39.45
CA LEU A 285 -11.89 10.05 39.34
C LEU A 285 -11.32 10.40 37.98
N ASP A 286 -10.20 11.12 37.98
CA ASP A 286 -9.49 11.50 36.77
C ASP A 286 -8.24 10.64 36.65
N PHE A 287 -8.18 9.81 35.59
CA PHE A 287 -7.04 8.95 35.33
C PHE A 287 -5.80 9.74 34.85
N SER A 288 -5.94 10.99 34.36
CA SER A 288 -4.80 11.81 33.94
C SER A 288 -3.84 12.14 35.09
N THR A 289 -4.34 12.12 36.30
CA THR A 289 -3.54 12.35 37.52
C THR A 289 -2.62 11.19 37.89
N LEU A 290 -2.78 10.03 37.24
CA LEU A 290 -2.03 8.82 37.53
C LEU A 290 -0.88 8.63 36.52
N ALA A 291 0.33 8.40 37.04
CA ALA A 291 1.44 7.94 36.24
C ALA A 291 1.20 6.54 35.66
N ILE A 292 1.56 6.34 34.41
CA ILE A 292 1.53 5.03 33.75
C ILE A 292 2.66 4.18 34.34
N LYS A 293 2.29 3.03 34.89
CA LYS A 293 3.23 2.08 35.55
C LYS A 293 3.20 0.71 34.88
N GLY A 294 4.09 -0.16 35.26
CA GLY A 294 4.06 -1.55 34.80
C GLY A 294 2.84 -2.33 35.38
N ARG A 295 2.47 -3.41 34.69
CA ARG A 295 1.32 -4.28 35.04
C ARG A 295 1.30 -4.78 36.49
N GLN A 296 2.46 -5.03 37.07
CA GLN A 296 2.60 -5.55 38.45
C GLN A 296 2.42 -4.50 39.56
N SER A 297 2.29 -3.21 39.20
CA SER A 297 2.10 -2.17 40.19
C SER A 297 0.75 -2.34 40.93
N GLN A 298 0.75 -2.11 42.24
CA GLN A 298 -0.48 -2.13 43.01
C GLN A 298 -1.45 -1.00 42.67
N GLY A 299 -0.93 0.12 42.16
CA GLY A 299 -1.71 1.35 41.91
C GLY A 299 -1.81 2.23 43.16
N ASN A 300 -2.68 3.21 43.10
CA ASN A 300 -2.91 4.19 44.18
C ASN A 300 -4.23 3.88 44.86
N LEU A 301 -4.32 4.20 46.14
CA LEU A 301 -5.59 4.11 46.89
C LEU A 301 -6.57 5.16 46.40
N PHE A 302 -7.75 4.73 45.93
CA PHE A 302 -8.85 5.61 45.57
C PHE A 302 -9.78 5.81 46.77
N SER A 303 -10.26 4.72 47.36
CA SER A 303 -11.22 4.82 48.46
C SER A 303 -11.25 3.54 49.32
N ARG A 304 -11.65 3.69 50.58
CA ARG A 304 -12.00 2.57 51.46
C ARG A 304 -13.50 2.29 51.51
N TYR A 305 -14.30 3.10 50.77
CA TYR A 305 -15.75 2.99 50.77
C TYR A 305 -16.22 2.19 49.54
N GLY A 306 -17.28 1.41 49.73
CA GLY A 306 -17.86 0.61 48.67
C GLY A 306 -18.51 1.50 47.56
N ILE A 307 -18.28 1.15 46.31
CA ILE A 307 -18.88 1.82 45.17
C ILE A 307 -20.28 1.26 44.94
N HIS A 308 -21.24 2.15 44.62
CA HIS A 308 -22.57 1.81 44.18
C HIS A 308 -22.66 1.79 42.64
N LYS A 309 -22.15 2.84 41.98
CA LYS A 309 -22.21 3.01 40.53
C LYS A 309 -21.00 3.78 40.01
N ILE A 310 -20.56 3.45 38.81
CA ILE A 310 -19.52 4.16 38.04
C ILE A 310 -20.13 4.59 36.74
N VAL A 311 -19.92 5.85 36.34
CA VAL A 311 -20.37 6.41 35.07
C VAL A 311 -19.21 7.12 34.41
N LEU A 312 -19.00 6.88 33.13
CA LEU A 312 -18.05 7.65 32.34
C LEU A 312 -18.56 9.10 32.22
N LYS A 313 -17.77 10.07 32.68
CA LYS A 313 -18.08 11.49 32.58
C LYS A 313 -17.47 12.10 31.31
N GLU A 314 -16.20 11.83 31.07
CA GLU A 314 -15.44 12.33 29.92
C GLU A 314 -14.48 11.25 29.44
N ARG A 315 -14.33 11.11 28.10
CA ARG A 315 -13.37 10.14 27.54
C ARG A 315 -11.91 10.55 27.76
N GLY A 316 -11.67 11.85 28.01
CA GLY A 316 -10.34 12.40 28.18
C GLY A 316 -9.49 12.40 26.93
N THR A 317 -8.32 12.99 27.05
CA THR A 317 -7.35 13.09 25.99
C THR A 317 -6.15 12.18 26.22
N SER A 318 -5.37 11.92 25.18
CA SER A 318 -4.12 11.17 25.32
C SER A 318 -3.14 11.92 26.22
N THR A 319 -2.52 11.21 27.12
CA THR A 319 -1.42 11.71 27.97
C THR A 319 -0.04 11.37 27.41
N LEU A 320 0.00 10.73 26.24
CA LEU A 320 1.24 10.38 25.54
C LEU A 320 1.60 11.47 24.53
N GLY A 321 2.88 11.59 24.20
CA GLY A 321 3.35 12.49 23.16
C GLY A 321 2.80 12.14 21.78
N GLY A 322 2.91 13.07 20.84
CA GLY A 322 2.53 12.84 19.43
C GLY A 322 3.25 11.65 18.82
N GLN A 323 2.62 11.03 17.83
CA GLN A 323 3.16 9.89 17.11
C GLN A 323 2.98 10.10 15.62
N ASN A 324 4.04 9.85 14.85
CA ASN A 324 3.91 9.79 13.40
C ASN A 324 3.09 8.57 13.01
N VAL A 325 2.13 8.79 12.10
CA VAL A 325 1.24 7.75 11.60
C VAL A 325 1.36 7.68 10.09
N TRP A 326 1.52 6.47 9.59
CA TRP A 326 1.55 6.14 8.16
C TRP A 326 0.33 5.30 7.80
N PHE A 327 -0.09 5.41 6.56
CA PHE A 327 -1.12 4.56 5.97
C PHE A 327 -0.48 3.65 4.92
N ASP A 328 -0.56 2.36 5.16
CA ASP A 328 -0.13 1.33 4.23
C ASP A 328 -1.31 0.97 3.34
N GLU A 329 -1.20 1.32 2.04
CA GLU A 329 -2.27 1.13 1.06
C GLU A 329 -2.46 -0.35 0.69
N ASP A 330 -1.40 -1.18 0.80
CA ASP A 330 -1.44 -2.59 0.42
C ASP A 330 -2.22 -3.43 1.45
N VAL A 331 -1.96 -3.21 2.73
CA VAL A 331 -2.66 -3.89 3.84
C VAL A 331 -3.81 -3.08 4.42
N ARG A 332 -4.01 -1.84 3.94
CA ARG A 332 -5.07 -0.89 4.36
C ARG A 332 -5.14 -0.69 5.86
N ARG A 333 -3.99 -0.49 6.47
CA ARG A 333 -3.84 -0.25 7.91
C ARG A 333 -3.01 0.99 8.20
N LEU A 334 -3.28 1.58 9.36
CA LEU A 334 -2.37 2.55 9.94
C LEU A 334 -1.21 1.83 10.61
N ASN A 335 -0.06 2.45 10.59
CA ASN A 335 1.13 1.96 11.30
C ASN A 335 1.98 3.12 11.82
N ALA A 336 2.89 2.81 12.75
CA ALA A 336 3.89 3.72 13.28
C ALA A 336 5.31 3.34 12.84
N ASP A 337 5.44 2.36 11.96
CA ASP A 337 6.70 1.73 11.57
C ASP A 337 7.32 2.35 10.31
N GLY A 338 6.72 3.40 9.76
CA GLY A 338 7.21 4.11 8.56
C GLY A 338 6.80 3.47 7.24
N ARG A 339 5.81 2.56 7.23
CA ARG A 339 5.35 1.87 6.01
C ARG A 339 4.23 2.62 5.33
N GLY A 340 4.36 2.82 4.01
CA GLY A 340 3.37 3.50 3.20
C GLY A 340 3.44 5.03 3.29
N LYS A 341 2.30 5.69 3.20
CA LYS A 341 2.21 7.14 3.13
C LYS A 341 2.17 7.78 4.51
N LEU A 342 3.08 8.71 4.80
CA LEU A 342 3.03 9.50 6.02
C LEU A 342 1.79 10.41 6.03
N LEU A 343 0.95 10.26 7.06
CA LEU A 343 -0.20 11.12 7.30
C LEU A 343 0.13 12.33 8.18
N GLY A 344 1.20 12.26 8.97
CA GLY A 344 1.71 13.30 9.86
C GLY A 344 1.82 12.85 11.32
N GLU A 345 2.14 13.80 12.21
CA GLU A 345 2.18 13.59 13.65
C GLU A 345 0.77 13.72 14.23
N PHE A 346 0.30 12.69 14.92
CA PHE A 346 -1.02 12.63 15.57
C PHE A 346 -0.90 12.73 17.09
N LYS A 347 -1.78 13.51 17.70
CA LYS A 347 -1.95 13.67 19.15
C LYS A 347 -3.36 13.28 19.54
N GLY A 348 -3.60 13.08 20.82
CA GLY A 348 -4.77 12.47 21.43
C GLY A 348 -6.13 12.61 20.72
N ASP A 349 -6.50 13.83 20.37
CA ASP A 349 -7.82 14.12 19.79
C ASP A 349 -7.84 14.20 18.25
N ASP A 350 -6.67 14.03 17.64
CA ASP A 350 -6.57 14.05 16.18
C ASP A 350 -7.41 12.92 15.58
N ARG A 351 -7.93 13.19 14.40
CA ARG A 351 -8.77 12.26 13.66
C ARG A 351 -8.28 12.12 12.25
N ILE A 352 -8.74 11.09 11.59
CA ILE A 352 -8.54 10.84 10.18
C ILE A 352 -9.86 10.98 9.44
N ILE A 353 -9.76 11.45 8.21
CA ILE A 353 -10.85 11.44 7.24
C ILE A 353 -10.56 10.40 6.17
N VAL A 354 -11.53 9.56 5.93
CA VAL A 354 -11.49 8.43 5.01
C VAL A 354 -12.46 8.68 3.87
N TRP A 355 -11.98 8.54 2.64
CA TRP A 355 -12.75 8.72 1.41
C TRP A 355 -12.93 7.37 0.74
N THR A 356 -14.15 7.06 0.33
CA THR A 356 -14.48 5.78 -0.31
C THR A 356 -14.79 5.93 -1.80
N SER A 357 -14.64 4.84 -2.54
CA SER A 357 -15.03 4.78 -3.96
C SER A 357 -16.53 4.97 -4.22
N LYS A 358 -17.36 4.85 -3.17
CA LYS A 358 -18.79 5.11 -3.22
C LYS A 358 -19.17 6.60 -3.09
N ASN A 359 -18.22 7.52 -3.26
CA ASN A 359 -18.42 8.95 -3.07
C ASN A 359 -18.92 9.32 -1.67
N GLN A 360 -18.38 8.63 -0.67
CA GLN A 360 -18.67 8.86 0.74
C GLN A 360 -17.39 9.22 1.47
N TYR A 361 -17.53 9.93 2.58
CA TYR A 361 -16.46 10.09 3.54
C TYR A 361 -16.96 9.87 4.96
N TYR A 362 -16.09 9.48 5.85
CA TYR A 362 -16.34 9.44 7.27
C TYR A 362 -15.08 9.84 8.06
N ILE A 363 -15.29 10.26 9.31
CA ILE A 363 -14.23 10.71 10.21
C ILE A 363 -14.16 9.72 11.37
N THR A 364 -12.97 9.21 11.66
CA THR A 364 -12.73 8.24 12.72
C THR A 364 -11.46 8.58 13.52
N GLY A 365 -11.24 7.90 14.63
CA GLY A 365 -9.96 7.93 15.34
C GLY A 365 -8.82 7.31 14.53
N TYR A 366 -7.60 7.40 15.04
CA TYR A 366 -6.40 6.87 14.40
C TYR A 366 -5.85 5.62 15.11
N ASP A 367 -6.71 4.69 15.45
CA ASP A 367 -6.26 3.40 16.01
C ASP A 367 -5.41 2.64 14.99
N LEU A 368 -4.14 2.32 15.38
CA LEU A 368 -3.22 1.56 14.54
C LEU A 368 -3.68 0.11 14.29
N GLY A 369 -4.67 -0.35 15.05
CA GLY A 369 -5.31 -1.66 14.84
C GLY A 369 -6.41 -1.66 13.79
N GLN A 370 -6.91 -0.48 13.43
CA GLN A 370 -8.05 -0.35 12.54
C GLN A 370 -7.71 -0.77 11.12
N HIS A 371 -8.54 -1.64 10.57
CA HIS A 371 -8.53 -1.99 9.16
C HIS A 371 -9.54 -1.11 8.40
N PHE A 372 -9.14 -0.65 7.22
CA PHE A 372 -10.01 0.13 6.35
C PHE A 372 -10.61 -0.74 5.25
N PRO A 373 -11.90 -0.52 4.92
CA PRO A 373 -12.58 -1.29 3.88
C PRO A 373 -11.89 -1.23 2.52
N ASP A 374 -12.12 -2.22 1.68
CA ASP A 374 -11.60 -2.30 0.31
C ASP A 374 -11.99 -1.11 -0.57
N GLU A 375 -13.07 -0.47 -0.23
CA GLU A 375 -13.60 0.71 -0.92
C GLU A 375 -12.85 2.01 -0.58
N THR A 376 -11.85 1.96 0.32
CA THR A 376 -11.08 3.13 0.73
C THR A 376 -10.19 3.61 -0.41
N VAL A 377 -10.38 4.86 -0.82
CA VAL A 377 -9.61 5.51 -1.89
C VAL A 377 -8.51 6.39 -1.32
N ARG A 378 -8.79 7.07 -0.20
CA ARG A 378 -7.85 8.00 0.40
C ARG A 378 -8.05 8.10 1.90
N VAL A 379 -6.94 8.12 2.62
CA VAL A 379 -6.88 8.39 4.06
C VAL A 379 -6.00 9.63 4.28
N SER A 380 -6.42 10.56 5.12
CA SER A 380 -5.63 11.73 5.48
C SER A 380 -5.99 12.22 6.88
N ARG A 381 -5.11 13.02 7.49
CA ARG A 381 -5.44 13.71 8.74
C ARG A 381 -6.66 14.60 8.54
N TYR A 382 -7.56 14.58 9.49
CA TYR A 382 -8.71 15.46 9.49
C TYR A 382 -8.32 16.85 10.01
N GLU A 383 -8.63 17.87 9.24
CA GLU A 383 -8.45 19.28 9.59
C GLU A 383 -9.84 19.95 9.51
N PRO A 384 -10.39 20.44 10.63
CA PRO A 384 -11.77 20.96 10.68
C PRO A 384 -12.05 22.08 9.68
N ASP A 385 -11.08 22.96 9.47
CA ASP A 385 -11.22 24.16 8.62
C ASP A 385 -10.82 23.93 7.16
N ARG A 386 -10.43 22.69 6.83
CA ARG A 386 -10.00 22.36 5.47
C ARG A 386 -11.15 22.35 4.50
N VAL A 387 -11.04 23.15 3.45
CA VAL A 387 -12.01 23.18 2.35
C VAL A 387 -11.65 22.12 1.32
N TYR A 388 -12.58 21.23 1.05
CA TYR A 388 -12.47 20.21 0.02
C TYR A 388 -13.20 20.68 -1.24
N SER A 389 -12.53 20.53 -2.39
CA SER A 389 -13.11 20.77 -3.71
C SER A 389 -13.28 19.44 -4.42
N VAL A 390 -14.48 19.10 -4.82
CA VAL A 390 -14.81 17.84 -5.47
C VAL A 390 -15.54 18.11 -6.77
N CYS A 391 -15.15 17.41 -7.82
CA CYS A 391 -15.90 17.31 -9.06
C CYS A 391 -16.44 15.89 -9.17
N TYR A 392 -17.75 15.75 -9.39
CA TYR A 392 -18.38 14.44 -9.53
C TYR A 392 -19.39 14.44 -10.66
N TYR A 393 -19.63 13.26 -11.23
CA TYR A 393 -20.60 13.04 -12.29
C TYR A 393 -21.86 12.42 -11.70
N ASP A 394 -22.99 13.11 -11.85
CA ASP A 394 -24.31 12.59 -11.49
C ASP A 394 -24.88 11.79 -12.67
N ARG A 395 -24.95 10.48 -12.47
CA ARG A 395 -25.47 9.55 -13.51
C ARG A 395 -26.96 9.72 -13.78
N SER A 396 -27.74 10.18 -12.80
CA SER A 396 -29.19 10.37 -12.95
C SER A 396 -29.51 11.58 -13.80
N GLN A 397 -28.74 12.64 -13.68
CA GLN A 397 -28.91 13.90 -14.39
C GLN A 397 -27.96 14.05 -15.59
N GLN A 398 -26.96 13.18 -15.71
CA GLN A 398 -25.93 13.17 -16.78
C GLN A 398 -25.11 14.46 -16.83
N PHE A 399 -24.87 15.12 -15.70
CA PHE A 399 -24.08 16.34 -15.59
C PHE A 399 -22.91 16.20 -14.63
N TYR A 400 -21.87 17.01 -14.88
CA TYR A 400 -20.76 17.19 -13.95
C TYR A 400 -21.08 18.33 -12.97
N TYR A 401 -20.84 18.06 -11.69
CA TYR A 401 -21.02 19.03 -10.61
C TYR A 401 -19.71 19.31 -9.91
N MET A 402 -19.53 20.57 -9.52
CA MET A 402 -18.44 20.98 -8.63
C MET A 402 -19.00 21.42 -7.29
N LYS A 403 -18.39 20.94 -6.21
CA LYS A 403 -18.79 21.27 -4.85
C LYS A 403 -17.56 21.65 -4.02
N ARG A 404 -17.70 22.70 -3.22
CA ARG A 404 -16.75 23.07 -2.17
C ARG A 404 -17.41 23.00 -0.82
N PHE A 405 -16.78 22.35 0.14
CA PHE A 405 -17.33 22.17 1.47
C PHE A 405 -16.23 21.90 2.50
N THR A 406 -16.53 22.12 3.77
CA THR A 406 -15.77 21.65 4.92
C THR A 406 -16.36 20.33 5.40
N ALA A 407 -15.52 19.37 5.81
CA ALA A 407 -16.00 18.09 6.29
C ALA A 407 -16.56 18.21 7.70
N GLU A 408 -17.82 17.80 7.90
CA GLU A 408 -18.48 17.80 9.19
C GLU A 408 -18.24 16.47 9.92
N MET A 409 -18.19 16.50 11.27
CA MET A 409 -18.00 15.31 12.12
C MET A 409 -19.29 14.49 12.25
N LEU A 410 -19.75 13.90 11.14
CA LEU A 410 -20.88 12.98 11.07
C LEU A 410 -20.39 11.56 10.73
N SER A 411 -21.22 10.57 11.04
CA SER A 411 -20.81 9.16 10.94
C SER A 411 -20.54 8.69 9.50
N LEU A 412 -21.33 9.12 8.55
CA LEU A 412 -21.17 8.83 7.12
C LEU A 412 -21.87 9.90 6.29
N ILE A 413 -21.18 10.47 5.32
CA ILE A 413 -21.72 11.55 4.48
C ILE A 413 -21.54 11.19 3.01
N HIS A 414 -22.60 11.30 2.23
CA HIS A 414 -22.58 11.23 0.78
C HIS A 414 -22.15 12.57 0.16
N ILE A 415 -21.11 12.57 -0.65
CA ILE A 415 -20.59 13.78 -1.30
C ILE A 415 -21.59 14.35 -2.32
N SER A 416 -22.37 13.47 -2.95
CA SER A 416 -23.37 13.80 -3.97
C SER A 416 -24.69 14.34 -3.42
N GLU A 417 -24.93 14.30 -2.10
CA GLU A 417 -26.14 14.89 -1.53
C GLU A 417 -26.13 16.41 -1.63
N PRO A 418 -27.26 17.04 -2.02
CA PRO A 418 -27.38 18.49 -2.03
C PRO A 418 -27.22 19.03 -0.61
N THR A 419 -26.34 20.00 -0.43
CA THR A 419 -26.17 20.68 0.86
C THR A 419 -27.50 21.37 1.19
N ARG A 420 -28.23 20.85 2.16
CA ARG A 420 -29.41 21.56 2.66
C ARG A 420 -28.95 22.89 3.26
N LEU A 421 -29.22 23.97 2.57
CA LEU A 421 -29.12 25.31 3.17
C LEU A 421 -30.01 25.30 4.43
N ARG A 422 -29.40 25.30 5.59
CA ARG A 422 -30.11 25.66 6.82
C ARG A 422 -30.51 27.12 6.65
N ARG A 423 -31.81 27.32 6.47
CA ARG A 423 -32.44 28.62 6.66
C ARG A 423 -32.42 29.01 8.12
#